data_cbdedd576dfb1027a30af9615abbcde4
#
_entry.id   cbdedd576dfb1027a30af9615abbcde4
#
_cell.length_a   1.000
_cell.length_b   1.000
_cell.length_c   1.000
_cell.angle_alpha   90.00
_cell.angle_beta   90.00
_cell.angle_gamma   90.00
#
_symmetry.space_group_name_H-M   'P 1'
#
loop_
_entity.id
_entity.type
_entity.pdbx_description
1 polymer ?
#
loop_
_entity_poly.entity_id
_entity_poly.type
_entity_poly.pdbx_seq_one_letter_code
_entity_poly.pdbx_strand_id
1 'polypeptide(L)'
;MKANMEILHVSKQYKNGVTALEDVSFCVGSGVFGLLGHNGAGKTTLMKALVTVLKPSAGAIRVCGFDTATQGKEVRARVGYLPQELAMYPSLSVWDFVNYMAQIKGIRDKKAVSAVLEEVEMLEFSRRKIGQLSGGMKRRVGIAQALIGNPPILVVDEPTAGLDPEERVRFRGLLSRYASEGRTVLLSTHIVEDIHQLCGELAVLRKGRLFYAGTSAALLERVKNKVKLLRLENEAQLIELQKKAVVLSATYESHGLAARIMDENDLYAQAQPVAATLEDAYVYCMGGKAHA
;
A
#
# COMPACT_ATOMS: atom_id res chain seq x y z
N MET A 1 16.34 -5.99 14.48
CA MET A 1 16.77 -5.31 13.22
C MET A 1 16.65 -3.81 13.42
N LYS A 2 17.54 -3.01 12.81
CA LYS A 2 17.45 -1.55 12.90
C LYS A 2 16.30 -1.09 12.00
N ALA A 3 15.36 -0.30 12.53
CA ALA A 3 14.25 0.25 11.75
C ALA A 3 14.78 1.27 10.72
N ASN A 4 14.33 1.16 9.47
CA ASN A 4 14.68 2.10 8.42
C ASN A 4 13.73 3.32 8.40
N MET A 5 12.49 3.14 8.90
CA MET A 5 11.55 4.22 9.15
C MET A 5 10.93 4.03 10.54
N GLU A 6 10.82 5.12 11.28
CA GLU A 6 10.20 5.19 12.61
C GLU A 6 9.09 6.23 12.57
N ILE A 7 7.88 5.83 12.88
CA ILE A 7 6.70 6.67 13.00
C ILE A 7 6.32 6.68 14.48
N LEU A 8 6.41 7.84 15.13
CA LEU A 8 6.31 7.96 16.58
C LEU A 8 5.23 8.98 16.96
N HIS A 9 4.09 8.51 17.46
CA HIS A 9 2.96 9.32 17.93
C HIS A 9 2.50 10.40 16.92
N VAL A 10 2.47 10.02 15.63
CA VAL A 10 2.21 10.95 14.54
C VAL A 10 0.74 11.30 14.44
N SER A 11 0.46 12.61 14.53
CA SER A 11 -0.86 13.15 14.29
C SER A 11 -0.82 14.21 13.20
N LYS A 12 -1.90 14.33 12.42
CA LYS A 12 -2.07 15.34 11.39
C LYS A 12 -3.49 15.88 11.38
N GLN A 13 -3.61 17.15 11.69
CA GLN A 13 -4.84 17.92 11.51
C GLN A 13 -4.61 18.98 10.42
N TYR A 14 -5.54 19.08 9.49
CA TYR A 14 -5.55 20.11 8.46
C TYR A 14 -6.21 21.40 8.96
N LYS A 15 -5.94 22.53 8.31
CA LYS A 15 -6.49 23.85 8.68
C LYS A 15 -8.02 23.93 8.67
N ASN A 16 -8.68 23.08 7.91
CA ASN A 16 -10.14 22.95 7.86
C ASN A 16 -10.72 22.10 9.00
N GLY A 17 -9.91 21.72 10.00
CA GLY A 17 -10.34 20.95 11.17
C GLY A 17 -10.32 19.43 10.97
N VAL A 18 -10.09 18.92 9.76
CA VAL A 18 -10.07 17.48 9.51
C VAL A 18 -8.83 16.85 10.12
N THR A 19 -9.00 15.87 11.01
CA THR A 19 -7.93 15.04 11.56
C THR A 19 -7.74 13.83 10.65
N ALA A 20 -6.60 13.82 9.93
CA ALA A 20 -6.27 12.77 8.97
C ALA A 20 -5.42 11.65 9.58
N LEU A 21 -4.63 11.94 10.63
CA LEU A 21 -3.88 10.98 11.42
C LEU A 21 -4.01 11.33 12.90
N GLU A 22 -4.13 10.32 13.74
CA GLU A 22 -4.29 10.46 15.18
C GLU A 22 -3.46 9.40 15.90
N ASP A 23 -2.38 9.84 16.54
CA ASP A 23 -1.48 9.03 17.38
C ASP A 23 -0.98 7.73 16.72
N VAL A 24 -0.48 7.83 15.49
CA VAL A 24 0.00 6.68 14.72
C VAL A 24 1.46 6.36 15.10
N SER A 25 1.73 5.11 15.52
CA SER A 25 3.08 4.66 15.89
C SER A 25 3.38 3.27 15.37
N PHE A 26 4.40 3.11 14.53
CA PHE A 26 4.97 1.83 14.10
C PHE A 26 6.35 2.04 13.47
N CYS A 27 7.08 0.92 13.28
CA CYS A 27 8.38 0.93 12.62
C CYS A 27 8.35 0.07 11.37
N VAL A 28 9.21 0.41 10.40
CA VAL A 28 9.37 -0.34 9.14
C VAL A 28 10.83 -0.73 8.99
N GLY A 29 11.06 -2.04 8.80
CA GLY A 29 12.36 -2.62 8.52
C GLY A 29 12.69 -2.70 7.02
N SER A 30 13.66 -3.54 6.65
CA SER A 30 13.95 -3.90 5.26
C SER A 30 12.91 -4.90 4.72
N GLY A 31 12.76 -4.93 3.39
CA GLY A 31 11.74 -5.73 2.72
C GLY A 31 10.54 -4.92 2.28
N VAL A 32 9.44 -5.58 1.91
CA VAL A 32 8.19 -4.93 1.53
C VAL A 32 7.25 -4.87 2.73
N PHE A 33 6.90 -3.66 3.13
CA PHE A 33 5.95 -3.37 4.20
C PHE A 33 4.66 -2.78 3.63
N GLY A 34 3.52 -3.34 3.99
CA GLY A 34 2.21 -2.92 3.51
C GLY A 34 1.53 -1.90 4.43
N LEU A 35 0.97 -0.84 3.86
CA LEU A 35 0.09 0.10 4.55
C LEU A 35 -1.33 -0.06 4.02
N LEU A 36 -2.15 -0.86 4.72
CA LEU A 36 -3.48 -1.24 4.31
C LEU A 36 -4.55 -0.34 4.93
N GLY A 37 -5.59 -0.03 4.18
CA GLY A 37 -6.74 0.74 4.65
C GLY A 37 -7.59 1.23 3.50
N HIS A 38 -8.88 1.47 3.75
CA HIS A 38 -9.77 2.03 2.73
C HIS A 38 -9.41 3.49 2.36
N ASN A 39 -10.07 4.03 1.35
CA ASN A 39 -9.89 5.42 0.94
C ASN A 39 -10.29 6.36 2.09
N GLY A 40 -9.47 7.39 2.33
CA GLY A 40 -9.65 8.30 3.47
C GLY A 40 -9.12 7.77 4.81
N ALA A 41 -8.51 6.58 4.88
CA ALA A 41 -7.92 6.05 6.12
C ALA A 41 -6.68 6.82 6.63
N GLY A 42 -6.10 7.72 5.82
CA GLY A 42 -4.91 8.49 6.20
C GLY A 42 -3.61 8.04 5.51
N LYS A 43 -3.63 6.99 4.68
CA LYS A 43 -2.45 6.41 4.02
C LYS A 43 -1.62 7.45 3.27
N THR A 44 -2.21 8.15 2.31
CA THR A 44 -1.54 9.19 1.50
C THR A 44 -1.03 10.35 2.36
N THR A 45 -1.74 10.72 3.42
CA THR A 45 -1.27 11.75 4.37
C THR A 45 -0.01 11.31 5.10
N LEU A 46 0.04 10.06 5.58
CA LEU A 46 1.24 9.50 6.22
C LEU A 46 2.40 9.42 5.23
N MET A 47 2.16 8.93 4.01
CA MET A 47 3.20 8.87 2.97
C MET A 47 3.75 10.24 2.60
N LYS A 48 2.89 11.24 2.43
CA LYS A 48 3.33 12.62 2.19
C LYS A 48 4.17 13.19 3.35
N ALA A 49 3.88 12.79 4.59
CA ALA A 49 4.70 13.18 5.74
C ALA A 49 6.06 12.48 5.76
N LEU A 50 6.10 11.18 5.43
CA LEU A 50 7.33 10.39 5.28
C LEU A 50 8.29 10.98 4.23
N VAL A 51 7.75 11.40 3.09
CA VAL A 51 8.56 11.97 1.99
C VAL A 51 8.75 13.49 2.10
N THR A 52 8.47 14.07 3.25
CA THR A 52 8.69 15.51 3.56
C THR A 52 7.82 16.51 2.78
N VAL A 53 6.79 16.07 2.08
CA VAL A 53 5.81 16.92 1.38
C VAL A 53 4.86 17.58 2.37
N LEU A 54 4.63 16.93 3.51
CA LEU A 54 3.72 17.38 4.56
C LEU A 54 4.42 17.33 5.91
N LYS A 55 4.20 18.33 6.78
CA LYS A 55 4.64 18.29 8.17
C LYS A 55 3.56 17.66 9.07
N PRO A 56 3.90 16.70 9.96
CA PRO A 56 3.00 16.30 11.04
C PRO A 56 2.56 17.49 11.90
N SER A 57 1.41 17.40 12.54
CA SER A 57 0.96 18.37 13.54
C SER A 57 1.52 18.06 14.93
N ALA A 58 1.77 16.77 15.21
CA ALA A 58 2.41 16.27 16.42
C ALA A 58 3.14 14.95 16.13
N GLY A 59 4.03 14.55 17.02
CA GLY A 59 4.87 13.37 16.89
C GLY A 59 6.08 13.60 15.99
N ALA A 60 6.80 12.53 15.67
CA ALA A 60 8.01 12.56 14.86
C ALA A 60 8.05 11.41 13.85
N ILE A 61 8.64 11.68 12.69
CA ILE A 61 8.93 10.64 11.70
C ILE A 61 10.42 10.69 11.40
N ARG A 62 11.09 9.54 11.49
CA ARG A 62 12.49 9.40 11.11
C ARG A 62 12.64 8.41 9.97
N VAL A 63 13.49 8.76 9.02
CA VAL A 63 13.81 7.95 7.84
C VAL A 63 15.34 7.81 7.76
N CYS A 64 15.84 6.60 7.84
CA CYS A 64 17.28 6.32 7.98
C CYS A 64 17.94 7.13 9.11
N GLY A 65 17.23 7.38 10.21
CA GLY A 65 17.67 8.18 11.34
C GLY A 65 17.51 9.69 11.20
N PHE A 66 17.10 10.21 10.02
CA PHE A 66 16.90 11.64 9.76
C PHE A 66 15.42 12.04 10.01
N ASP A 67 15.22 13.10 10.76
CA ASP A 67 13.90 13.65 11.05
C ASP A 67 13.27 14.34 9.82
N THR A 68 12.04 13.97 9.45
CA THR A 68 11.38 14.49 8.25
C THR A 68 11.01 15.97 8.34
N ALA A 69 10.84 16.52 9.55
CA ALA A 69 10.42 17.90 9.76
C ALA A 69 11.58 18.90 9.72
N THR A 70 12.80 18.45 10.09
CA THR A 70 13.99 19.29 10.24
C THR A 70 15.11 18.97 9.26
N GLN A 71 15.21 17.72 8.80
CA GLN A 71 16.28 17.21 7.93
C GLN A 71 15.71 16.69 6.58
N GLY A 72 14.80 17.46 5.99
CA GLY A 72 14.08 17.03 4.79
C GLY A 72 14.97 16.80 3.56
N LYS A 73 16.13 17.49 3.44
CA LYS A 73 17.07 17.29 2.34
C LYS A 73 17.72 15.89 2.41
N GLU A 74 18.15 15.49 3.59
CA GLU A 74 18.76 14.18 3.89
C GLU A 74 17.79 13.04 3.67
N VAL A 75 16.52 13.24 4.05
CA VAL A 75 15.43 12.30 3.81
C VAL A 75 15.19 12.14 2.31
N ARG A 76 14.99 13.25 1.57
CA ARG A 76 14.71 13.19 0.12
C ARG A 76 15.85 12.56 -0.70
N ALA A 77 17.10 12.67 -0.23
CA ALA A 77 18.23 12.01 -0.87
C ALA A 77 18.18 10.46 -0.73
N ARG A 78 17.42 9.95 0.25
CA ARG A 78 17.32 8.50 0.58
C ARG A 78 16.01 7.87 0.20
N VAL A 79 15.06 8.67 -0.28
CA VAL A 79 13.71 8.19 -0.59
C VAL A 79 13.40 8.35 -2.08
N GLY A 80 12.94 7.28 -2.69
CA GLY A 80 12.19 7.31 -3.94
C GLY A 80 10.69 7.38 -3.63
N TYR A 81 9.95 8.21 -4.35
CA TYR A 81 8.51 8.32 -4.14
C TYR A 81 7.73 8.19 -5.43
N LEU A 82 6.80 7.25 -5.45
CA LEU A 82 5.80 7.09 -6.48
C LEU A 82 4.43 7.50 -5.92
N PRO A 83 3.92 8.69 -6.27
CA PRO A 83 2.60 9.13 -5.84
C PRO A 83 1.48 8.37 -6.57
N GLN A 84 0.29 8.39 -5.99
CA GLN A 84 -0.92 7.81 -6.60
C GLN A 84 -1.23 8.48 -7.95
N GLU A 85 -1.17 9.81 -8.02
CA GLU A 85 -1.33 10.58 -9.25
C GLU A 85 0.03 11.04 -9.76
N LEU A 86 0.31 10.73 -11.03
CA LEU A 86 1.56 11.08 -11.68
C LEU A 86 1.43 12.42 -12.41
N ALA A 87 2.00 13.46 -11.83
CA ALA A 87 2.14 14.76 -12.49
C ALA A 87 3.33 14.71 -13.45
N MET A 88 3.10 14.37 -14.70
CA MET A 88 4.10 14.31 -15.75
C MET A 88 3.83 15.37 -16.83
N TYR A 89 4.89 15.80 -17.50
CA TYR A 89 4.80 16.76 -18.62
C TYR A 89 4.55 16.00 -19.92
N PRO A 90 3.34 16.07 -20.55
CA PRO A 90 2.99 15.27 -21.72
C PRO A 90 3.88 15.53 -22.95
N SER A 91 4.46 16.72 -23.05
CA SER A 91 5.31 17.17 -24.16
C SER A 91 6.74 16.65 -24.11
N LEU A 92 7.23 16.24 -22.92
CA LEU A 92 8.58 15.70 -22.76
C LEU A 92 8.65 14.27 -23.29
N SER A 93 9.83 13.87 -23.80
CA SER A 93 10.12 12.47 -24.01
C SER A 93 10.30 11.74 -22.64
N VAL A 94 10.17 10.41 -22.65
CA VAL A 94 10.45 9.58 -21.48
C VAL A 94 11.87 9.85 -20.96
N TRP A 95 12.85 9.90 -21.87
CA TRP A 95 14.23 10.20 -21.55
C TRP A 95 14.39 11.57 -20.88
N ASP A 96 13.83 12.63 -21.49
CA ASP A 96 13.99 13.99 -21.00
C ASP A 96 13.36 14.15 -19.62
N PHE A 97 12.20 13.51 -19.38
CA PHE A 97 11.54 13.53 -18.08
C PHE A 97 12.39 12.85 -17.00
N VAL A 98 12.86 11.62 -17.25
CA VAL A 98 13.66 10.88 -16.24
C VAL A 98 15.02 11.55 -16.03
N ASN A 99 15.65 12.06 -17.09
CA ASN A 99 16.89 12.82 -17.01
C ASN A 99 16.70 14.14 -16.22
N TYR A 100 15.60 14.83 -16.40
CA TYR A 100 15.25 16.02 -15.61
C TYR A 100 15.13 15.69 -14.12
N MET A 101 14.45 14.59 -13.79
CA MET A 101 14.32 14.13 -12.40
C MET A 101 15.67 13.69 -11.80
N ALA A 102 16.55 13.09 -12.61
CA ALA A 102 17.91 12.75 -12.21
C ALA A 102 18.72 14.02 -11.85
N GLN A 103 18.63 15.04 -12.69
CA GLN A 103 19.33 16.32 -12.46
C GLN A 103 18.85 17.04 -11.19
N ILE A 104 17.54 17.03 -10.89
CA ILE A 104 16.99 17.55 -9.63
C ILE A 104 17.61 16.85 -8.42
N LYS A 105 17.85 15.52 -8.52
CA LYS A 105 18.56 14.74 -7.49
C LYS A 105 20.08 14.92 -7.50
N GLY A 106 20.63 15.76 -8.39
CA GLY A 106 22.07 15.99 -8.53
C GLY A 106 22.81 14.90 -9.32
N ILE A 107 22.08 13.98 -9.98
CA ILE A 107 22.63 12.89 -10.77
C ILE A 107 22.83 13.38 -12.21
N ARG A 108 24.09 13.42 -12.67
CA ARG A 108 24.45 13.89 -14.01
C ARG A 108 24.85 12.78 -14.97
N ASP A 109 25.01 11.57 -14.45
CA ASP A 109 25.38 10.41 -15.27
C ASP A 109 24.19 9.89 -16.09
N LYS A 110 24.30 10.03 -17.41
CA LYS A 110 23.31 9.52 -18.36
C LYS A 110 23.17 8.00 -18.33
N LYS A 111 24.21 7.28 -17.89
CA LYS A 111 24.12 5.81 -17.73
C LYS A 111 23.12 5.43 -16.64
N ALA A 112 23.01 6.23 -15.57
CA ALA A 112 22.02 6.00 -14.53
C ALA A 112 20.58 6.11 -15.08
N VAL A 113 20.34 7.03 -16.02
CA VAL A 113 19.03 7.18 -16.70
C VAL A 113 18.74 5.97 -17.59
N SER A 114 19.72 5.52 -18.38
CA SER A 114 19.57 4.32 -19.23
C SER A 114 19.26 3.09 -18.37
N ALA A 115 20.05 2.86 -17.31
CA ALA A 115 19.89 1.69 -16.45
C ALA A 115 18.50 1.63 -15.79
N VAL A 116 17.99 2.75 -15.25
CA VAL A 116 16.66 2.75 -14.63
C VAL A 116 15.54 2.59 -15.66
N LEU A 117 15.71 3.12 -16.88
CA LEU A 117 14.73 2.91 -17.97
C LEU A 117 14.74 1.46 -18.46
N GLU A 118 15.89 0.80 -18.47
CA GLU A 118 16.01 -0.63 -18.77
C GLU A 118 15.33 -1.48 -17.69
N GLU A 119 15.57 -1.17 -16.42
CA GLU A 119 14.96 -1.87 -15.27
C GLU A 119 13.43 -1.88 -15.30
N VAL A 120 12.82 -0.78 -15.79
CA VAL A 120 11.36 -0.66 -15.93
C VAL A 120 10.86 -0.95 -17.35
N GLU A 121 11.68 -1.51 -18.23
CA GLU A 121 11.33 -1.88 -19.62
C GLU A 121 10.83 -0.68 -20.46
N MET A 122 11.41 0.49 -20.26
CA MET A 122 11.04 1.73 -20.96
C MET A 122 12.16 2.31 -21.83
N LEU A 123 13.31 1.65 -21.92
CA LEU A 123 14.47 2.16 -22.66
C LEU A 123 14.18 2.30 -24.16
N GLU A 124 13.51 1.31 -24.76
CA GLU A 124 13.13 1.34 -26.18
C GLU A 124 12.12 2.45 -26.51
N PHE A 125 11.30 2.85 -25.52
CA PHE A 125 10.33 3.94 -25.62
C PHE A 125 10.89 5.30 -25.18
N SER A 126 12.21 5.39 -24.90
CA SER A 126 12.85 6.58 -24.32
C SER A 126 12.64 7.88 -25.10
N ARG A 127 12.51 7.78 -26.44
CA ARG A 127 12.25 8.93 -27.33
C ARG A 127 10.75 9.26 -27.48
N ARG A 128 9.83 8.39 -27.02
CA ARG A 128 8.39 8.61 -27.11
C ARG A 128 7.94 9.69 -26.13
N LYS A 129 7.03 10.56 -26.54
CA LYS A 129 6.44 11.58 -25.65
C LYS A 129 5.54 10.95 -24.61
N ILE A 130 5.58 11.45 -23.38
CA ILE A 130 4.78 10.95 -22.25
C ILE A 130 3.28 11.00 -22.56
N GLY A 131 2.80 12.03 -23.29
CA GLY A 131 1.41 12.12 -23.70
C GLY A 131 0.91 10.96 -24.57
N GLN A 132 1.82 10.25 -25.24
CA GLN A 132 1.53 9.12 -26.13
C GLN A 132 1.58 7.75 -25.45
N LEU A 133 1.90 7.70 -24.16
CA LEU A 133 2.03 6.47 -23.39
C LEU A 133 0.68 5.98 -22.87
N SER A 134 0.52 4.65 -22.77
CA SER A 134 -0.58 4.04 -22.02
C SER A 134 -0.47 4.34 -20.52
N GLY A 135 -1.53 4.06 -19.76
CA GLY A 135 -1.54 4.22 -18.29
C GLY A 135 -0.43 3.40 -17.61
N GLY A 136 -0.29 2.12 -18.01
CA GLY A 136 0.77 1.25 -17.49
C GLY A 136 2.16 1.75 -17.84
N MET A 137 2.42 2.20 -19.08
CA MET A 137 3.70 2.79 -19.48
C MET A 137 4.01 4.05 -18.67
N LYS A 138 3.04 4.95 -18.45
CA LYS A 138 3.22 6.12 -17.58
C LYS A 138 3.60 5.70 -16.16
N ARG A 139 2.97 4.64 -15.65
CA ARG A 139 3.28 4.11 -14.32
C ARG A 139 4.71 3.62 -14.24
N ARG A 140 5.22 2.90 -15.25
CA ARG A 140 6.63 2.48 -15.35
C ARG A 140 7.60 3.66 -15.38
N VAL A 141 7.29 4.72 -16.13
CA VAL A 141 8.08 5.96 -16.11
C VAL A 141 8.09 6.62 -14.72
N GLY A 142 6.94 6.59 -14.02
CA GLY A 142 6.85 7.06 -12.63
C GLY A 142 7.71 6.26 -11.66
N ILE A 143 7.82 4.93 -11.88
CA ILE A 143 8.72 4.10 -11.10
C ILE A 143 10.18 4.45 -11.42
N ALA A 144 10.56 4.59 -12.70
CA ALA A 144 11.90 5.01 -13.08
C ALA A 144 12.31 6.31 -12.37
N GLN A 145 11.41 7.30 -12.31
CA GLN A 145 11.60 8.54 -11.54
C GLN A 145 11.85 8.26 -10.04
N ALA A 146 11.15 7.32 -9.44
CA ALA A 146 11.30 7.00 -8.03
C ALA A 146 12.61 6.24 -7.76
N LEU A 147 13.00 5.34 -8.66
CA LEU A 147 14.20 4.51 -8.55
C LEU A 147 15.50 5.26 -8.89
N ILE A 148 15.43 6.37 -9.64
CA ILE A 148 16.64 7.10 -10.06
C ILE A 148 17.48 7.52 -8.84
N GLY A 149 18.77 7.21 -8.89
CA GLY A 149 19.72 7.41 -7.79
C GLY A 149 19.72 6.27 -6.77
N ASN A 150 19.06 5.18 -7.06
CA ASN A 150 19.08 3.95 -6.27
C ASN A 150 18.85 4.18 -4.76
N PRO A 151 17.71 4.80 -4.37
CA PRO A 151 17.46 5.14 -2.98
C PRO A 151 17.31 3.88 -2.11
N PRO A 152 17.76 3.86 -0.84
CA PRO A 152 17.57 2.72 0.05
C PRO A 152 16.11 2.49 0.44
N ILE A 153 15.25 3.48 0.26
CA ILE A 153 13.83 3.41 0.59
C ILE A 153 12.97 3.83 -0.60
N LEU A 154 11.97 3.04 -0.91
CA LEU A 154 10.94 3.32 -1.91
C LEU A 154 9.57 3.44 -1.24
N VAL A 155 8.91 4.57 -1.40
CA VAL A 155 7.54 4.82 -0.92
C VAL A 155 6.61 4.84 -2.12
N VAL A 156 5.58 4.00 -2.12
CA VAL A 156 4.72 3.74 -3.28
C VAL A 156 3.26 3.83 -2.88
N ASP A 157 2.56 4.85 -3.40
CA ASP A 157 1.18 5.13 -3.03
C ASP A 157 0.19 4.58 -4.07
N GLU A 158 -0.57 3.55 -3.70
CA GLU A 158 -1.56 2.84 -4.51
C GLU A 158 -1.09 2.47 -5.94
N PRO A 159 0.02 1.75 -6.08
CA PRO A 159 0.68 1.59 -7.38
C PRO A 159 -0.07 0.70 -8.37
N THR A 160 -0.89 -0.21 -7.89
CA THR A 160 -1.59 -1.22 -8.68
C THR A 160 -3.01 -0.81 -9.06
N ALA A 161 -3.49 0.32 -8.53
CA ALA A 161 -4.81 0.85 -8.85
C ALA A 161 -4.93 1.17 -10.34
N GLY A 162 -5.93 0.59 -11.02
CA GLY A 162 -6.19 0.80 -12.44
C GLY A 162 -5.22 0.10 -13.40
N LEU A 163 -4.32 -0.76 -12.91
CA LEU A 163 -3.50 -1.62 -13.75
C LEU A 163 -4.26 -2.90 -14.12
N ASP A 164 -4.03 -3.39 -15.34
CA ASP A 164 -4.47 -4.73 -15.72
C ASP A 164 -3.72 -5.83 -14.94
N PRO A 165 -4.20 -7.08 -14.95
CA PRO A 165 -3.59 -8.17 -14.18
C PRO A 165 -2.12 -8.42 -14.54
N GLU A 166 -1.75 -8.33 -15.80
CA GLU A 166 -0.38 -8.59 -16.26
C GLU A 166 0.59 -7.51 -15.77
N GLU A 167 0.23 -6.24 -15.93
CA GLU A 167 1.01 -5.11 -15.41
C GLU A 167 1.14 -5.17 -13.89
N ARG A 168 0.09 -5.61 -13.17
CA ARG A 168 0.12 -5.79 -11.73
C ARG A 168 1.14 -6.85 -11.29
N VAL A 169 1.20 -7.99 -12.02
CA VAL A 169 2.20 -9.04 -11.75
C VAL A 169 3.62 -8.52 -11.98
N ARG A 170 3.86 -7.83 -13.12
CA ARG A 170 5.17 -7.23 -13.44
C ARG A 170 5.61 -6.23 -12.37
N PHE A 171 4.68 -5.36 -11.96
CA PHE A 171 4.95 -4.36 -10.93
C PHE A 171 5.34 -5.00 -9.59
N ARG A 172 4.60 -6.03 -9.16
CA ARG A 172 4.94 -6.79 -7.95
C ARG A 172 6.32 -7.42 -8.04
N GLY A 173 6.65 -8.02 -9.18
CA GLY A 173 7.98 -8.59 -9.43
C GLY A 173 9.10 -7.56 -9.29
N LEU A 174 8.89 -6.34 -9.78
CA LEU A 174 9.85 -5.24 -9.65
C LEU A 174 10.06 -4.84 -8.17
N LEU A 175 8.98 -4.64 -7.42
CA LEU A 175 9.07 -4.28 -6.00
C LEU A 175 9.75 -5.37 -5.16
N SER A 176 9.45 -6.65 -5.43
CA SER A 176 10.08 -7.79 -4.76
C SER A 176 11.58 -7.85 -5.04
N ARG A 177 12.01 -7.69 -6.30
CA ARG A 177 13.45 -7.64 -6.64
C ARG A 177 14.14 -6.47 -5.94
N TYR A 178 13.53 -5.28 -5.97
CA TYR A 178 14.09 -4.11 -5.32
C TYR A 178 14.28 -4.33 -3.81
N ALA A 179 13.32 -4.93 -3.13
CA ALA A 179 13.38 -5.23 -1.71
C ALA A 179 14.38 -6.35 -1.36
N SER A 180 14.58 -7.34 -2.26
CA SER A 180 15.50 -8.48 -2.04
C SER A 180 16.97 -8.06 -1.91
N GLU A 181 17.33 -6.86 -2.37
CA GLU A 181 18.67 -6.27 -2.21
C GLU A 181 18.89 -5.61 -0.83
N GLY A 182 18.06 -5.93 0.16
CA GLY A 182 18.14 -5.36 1.51
C GLY A 182 17.54 -3.96 1.67
N ARG A 183 16.84 -3.47 0.64
CA ARG A 183 16.15 -2.18 0.64
C ARG A 183 14.78 -2.27 1.29
N THR A 184 14.17 -1.12 1.51
CA THR A 184 12.83 -1.01 2.09
C THR A 184 11.84 -0.48 1.06
N VAL A 185 10.70 -1.16 0.94
CA VAL A 185 9.54 -0.68 0.18
C VAL A 185 8.37 -0.48 1.13
N LEU A 186 7.84 0.73 1.20
CA LEU A 186 6.57 1.01 1.86
C LEU A 186 5.49 1.15 0.79
N LEU A 187 4.58 0.19 0.75
CA LEU A 187 3.49 0.11 -0.23
C LEU A 187 2.16 0.47 0.43
N SER A 188 1.46 1.52 -0.02
CA SER A 188 0.06 1.70 0.36
C SER A 188 -0.87 1.00 -0.61
N THR A 189 -1.93 0.41 -0.09
CA THR A 189 -2.99 -0.19 -0.92
C THR A 189 -4.29 -0.33 -0.12
N HIS A 190 -5.40 -0.46 -0.83
CA HIS A 190 -6.66 -0.94 -0.28
C HIS A 190 -6.97 -2.38 -0.75
N ILE A 191 -6.07 -3.00 -1.53
CA ILE A 191 -6.20 -4.33 -2.10
C ILE A 191 -5.44 -5.32 -1.22
N VAL A 192 -6.17 -6.17 -0.51
CA VAL A 192 -5.59 -7.16 0.43
C VAL A 192 -4.68 -8.16 -0.28
N GLU A 193 -5.02 -8.52 -1.52
CA GLU A 193 -4.24 -9.47 -2.33
C GLU A 193 -2.81 -8.96 -2.60
N ASP A 194 -2.61 -7.65 -2.81
CA ASP A 194 -1.27 -7.08 -2.98
C ASP A 194 -0.43 -7.24 -1.70
N ILE A 195 -1.06 -7.08 -0.52
CA ILE A 195 -0.40 -7.32 0.77
C ILE A 195 -0.04 -8.80 0.91
N HIS A 196 -0.99 -9.69 0.64
CA HIS A 196 -0.78 -11.14 0.76
C HIS A 196 0.40 -11.65 -0.07
N GLN A 197 0.57 -11.11 -1.28
CA GLN A 197 1.60 -11.57 -2.22
C GLN A 197 2.97 -10.91 -2.02
N LEU A 198 3.02 -9.69 -1.45
CA LEU A 198 4.26 -8.90 -1.39
C LEU A 198 4.79 -8.69 0.03
N CYS A 199 3.90 -8.59 1.03
CA CYS A 199 4.26 -8.01 2.31
C CYS A 199 4.32 -9.08 3.41
N GLY A 200 5.49 -9.24 4.01
CA GLY A 200 5.63 -10.06 5.24
C GLY A 200 5.09 -9.33 6.47
N GLU A 201 5.18 -8.01 6.48
CA GLU A 201 4.71 -7.14 7.54
C GLU A 201 3.77 -6.06 6.99
N LEU A 202 2.81 -5.64 7.82
CA LEU A 202 1.86 -4.60 7.43
C LEU A 202 1.39 -3.76 8.62
N ALA A 203 0.90 -2.57 8.31
CA ALA A 203 0.08 -1.76 9.21
C ALA A 203 -1.31 -1.56 8.61
N VAL A 204 -2.35 -1.64 9.43
CA VAL A 204 -3.74 -1.36 9.05
C VAL A 204 -4.16 -0.03 9.65
N LEU A 205 -4.50 0.92 8.78
CA LEU A 205 -5.05 2.22 9.17
C LEU A 205 -6.58 2.24 9.01
N ARG A 206 -7.26 2.79 10.03
CA ARG A 206 -8.70 3.02 10.01
C ARG A 206 -9.01 4.40 10.58
N LYS A 207 -9.64 5.26 9.79
CA LYS A 207 -10.03 6.63 10.20
C LYS A 207 -8.91 7.42 10.88
N GLY A 208 -7.71 7.36 10.31
CA GLY A 208 -6.53 8.07 10.82
C GLY A 208 -5.80 7.42 11.99
N ARG A 209 -6.28 6.30 12.52
CA ARG A 209 -5.67 5.58 13.65
C ARG A 209 -5.05 4.27 13.20
N LEU A 210 -3.99 3.86 13.89
CA LEU A 210 -3.39 2.54 13.70
C LEU A 210 -4.25 1.50 14.42
N PHE A 211 -4.72 0.50 13.66
CA PHE A 211 -5.48 -0.62 14.22
C PHE A 211 -4.60 -1.85 14.45
N TYR A 212 -3.63 -2.07 13.56
CA TYR A 212 -2.70 -3.20 13.61
C TYR A 212 -1.36 -2.79 13.01
N ALA A 213 -0.27 -3.30 13.59
CA ALA A 213 1.05 -3.34 12.96
C ALA A 213 1.74 -4.64 13.36
N GLY A 214 2.31 -5.36 12.38
CA GLY A 214 2.98 -6.62 12.59
C GLY A 214 2.99 -7.50 11.34
N THR A 215 3.27 -8.79 11.50
CA THR A 215 3.31 -9.74 10.39
C THR A 215 1.90 -10.11 9.91
N SER A 216 1.77 -10.42 8.59
CA SER A 216 0.52 -10.94 8.02
C SER A 216 0.09 -12.26 8.69
N ALA A 217 1.05 -13.10 9.07
CA ALA A 217 0.79 -14.34 9.80
C ALA A 217 0.17 -14.08 11.18
N ALA A 218 0.69 -13.13 11.95
CA ALA A 218 0.12 -12.77 13.26
C ALA A 218 -1.27 -12.14 13.16
N LEU A 219 -1.56 -11.44 12.04
CA LEU A 219 -2.90 -10.93 11.78
C LEU A 219 -3.89 -12.08 11.48
N LEU A 220 -3.48 -13.08 10.69
CA LEU A 220 -4.27 -14.27 10.40
C LEU A 220 -4.58 -15.09 11.66
N GLU A 221 -3.63 -15.24 12.58
CA GLU A 221 -3.85 -15.98 13.84
C GLU A 221 -4.99 -15.39 14.69
N ARG A 222 -5.28 -14.08 14.58
CA ARG A 222 -6.39 -13.44 15.32
C ARG A 222 -7.77 -13.97 14.91
N VAL A 223 -7.91 -14.44 13.68
CA VAL A 223 -9.18 -14.93 13.10
C VAL A 223 -9.18 -16.43 12.84
N LYS A 224 -8.08 -17.11 13.17
CA LYS A 224 -7.92 -18.54 13.01
C LYS A 224 -8.97 -19.32 13.80
N ASN A 225 -9.57 -20.34 13.18
CA ASN A 225 -10.64 -21.17 13.73
C ASN A 225 -11.95 -20.42 14.07
N LYS A 226 -12.07 -19.13 13.72
CA LYS A 226 -13.25 -18.32 13.99
C LYS A 226 -14.08 -18.06 12.73
N VAL A 227 -13.51 -18.34 11.56
CA VAL A 227 -14.18 -18.14 10.27
C VAL A 227 -14.92 -19.40 9.89
N LYS A 228 -16.20 -19.25 9.59
CA LYS A 228 -17.06 -20.34 9.13
C LYS A 228 -17.79 -19.96 7.85
N LEU A 229 -18.14 -20.97 7.07
CA LEU A 229 -18.94 -20.86 5.87
C LEU A 229 -20.38 -21.29 6.20
N LEU A 230 -21.33 -20.39 6.00
CA LEU A 230 -22.75 -20.63 6.13
C LEU A 230 -23.41 -20.57 4.75
N ARG A 231 -24.13 -21.63 4.36
CA ARG A 231 -24.90 -21.64 3.12
C ARG A 231 -26.29 -21.07 3.36
N LEU A 232 -26.73 -20.21 2.46
CA LEU A 232 -27.98 -19.49 2.50
C LEU A 232 -28.75 -19.76 1.19
N GLU A 233 -30.05 -19.88 1.28
CA GLU A 233 -30.90 -20.15 0.13
C GLU A 233 -31.14 -18.91 -0.73
N ASN A 234 -31.16 -17.72 -0.11
CA ASN A 234 -31.52 -16.49 -0.78
C ASN A 234 -30.91 -15.24 -0.10
N GLU A 235 -31.05 -14.12 -0.75
CA GLU A 235 -30.53 -12.83 -0.32
C GLU A 235 -31.22 -12.28 0.94
N ALA A 236 -32.50 -12.64 1.17
CA ALA A 236 -33.20 -12.24 2.38
C ALA A 236 -32.56 -12.83 3.65
N GLN A 237 -32.12 -14.10 3.57
CA GLN A 237 -31.37 -14.73 4.67
C GLN A 237 -30.00 -14.02 4.90
N LEU A 238 -29.32 -13.57 3.84
CA LEU A 238 -28.09 -12.81 3.98
C LEU A 238 -28.32 -11.47 4.70
N ILE A 239 -29.37 -10.74 4.35
CA ILE A 239 -29.73 -9.48 5.01
C ILE A 239 -30.01 -9.70 6.49
N GLU A 240 -30.74 -10.76 6.84
CA GLU A 240 -31.01 -11.11 8.23
C GLU A 240 -29.73 -11.54 8.98
N LEU A 241 -28.85 -12.28 8.33
CA LEU A 241 -27.56 -12.69 8.89
C LEU A 241 -26.67 -11.46 9.19
N GLN A 242 -26.61 -10.47 8.29
CA GLN A 242 -25.83 -9.24 8.46
C GLN A 242 -26.27 -8.39 9.65
N LYS A 243 -27.52 -8.54 10.12
CA LYS A 243 -28.01 -7.88 11.33
C LYS A 243 -27.52 -8.56 12.62
N LYS A 244 -27.20 -9.86 12.56
CA LYS A 244 -26.92 -10.70 13.72
C LYS A 244 -25.48 -11.17 13.82
N ALA A 245 -24.77 -11.24 12.69
CA ALA A 245 -23.41 -11.75 12.59
C ALA A 245 -22.49 -10.80 11.81
N VAL A 246 -21.20 -10.95 12.04
CA VAL A 246 -20.17 -10.31 11.23
C VAL A 246 -19.99 -11.14 9.96
N VAL A 247 -20.56 -10.68 8.86
CA VAL A 247 -20.37 -11.29 7.54
C VAL A 247 -19.09 -10.70 6.94
N LEU A 248 -18.13 -11.58 6.63
CA LEU A 248 -16.82 -11.22 6.09
C LEU A 248 -16.87 -11.08 4.56
N SER A 249 -17.53 -12.04 3.90
CA SER A 249 -17.83 -12.00 2.47
C SER A 249 -19.05 -12.88 2.15
N ALA A 250 -19.67 -12.66 0.99
CA ALA A 250 -20.71 -13.51 0.46
C ALA A 250 -20.49 -13.70 -1.04
N THR A 251 -20.64 -14.93 -1.51
CA THR A 251 -20.51 -15.31 -2.93
C THR A 251 -21.71 -16.11 -3.39
N TYR A 252 -22.16 -15.88 -4.63
CA TYR A 252 -23.18 -16.70 -5.27
C TYR A 252 -22.59 -18.02 -5.73
N GLU A 253 -23.23 -19.11 -5.34
CA GLU A 253 -22.95 -20.46 -5.81
C GLU A 253 -24.10 -20.96 -6.69
N SER A 254 -23.95 -22.11 -7.36
CA SER A 254 -24.96 -22.67 -8.25
C SER A 254 -26.30 -22.97 -7.55
N HIS A 255 -26.32 -23.11 -6.23
CA HIS A 255 -27.49 -23.50 -5.44
C HIS A 255 -27.78 -22.55 -4.26
N GLY A 256 -27.43 -21.27 -4.37
CA GLY A 256 -27.70 -20.26 -3.33
C GLY A 256 -26.52 -19.33 -3.08
N LEU A 257 -26.33 -18.94 -1.84
CA LEU A 257 -25.25 -18.06 -1.39
C LEU A 257 -24.38 -18.77 -0.35
N ALA A 258 -23.08 -18.58 -0.44
CA ALA A 258 -22.13 -18.96 0.60
C ALA A 258 -21.62 -17.71 1.31
N ALA A 259 -21.92 -17.57 2.59
CA ALA A 259 -21.48 -16.46 3.42
C ALA A 259 -20.33 -16.90 4.34
N ARG A 260 -19.19 -16.20 4.27
CA ARG A 260 -18.13 -16.34 5.26
C ARG A 260 -18.46 -15.44 6.44
N ILE A 261 -18.50 -16.01 7.63
CA ILE A 261 -18.89 -15.31 8.85
C ILE A 261 -17.82 -15.47 9.93
N MET A 262 -17.77 -14.49 10.83
CA MET A 262 -17.06 -14.63 12.09
C MET A 262 -18.00 -15.26 13.11
N ASP A 263 -17.66 -16.42 13.61
CA ASP A 263 -18.43 -17.16 14.61
C ASP A 263 -17.50 -17.70 15.70
N GLU A 264 -17.17 -16.84 16.65
CA GLU A 264 -16.26 -17.14 17.75
C GLU A 264 -16.87 -18.07 18.81
N ASN A 265 -18.21 -18.11 18.88
CA ASN A 265 -18.94 -18.78 19.96
C ASN A 265 -19.77 -19.99 19.46
N ASP A 266 -19.52 -20.45 18.25
CA ASP A 266 -20.25 -21.61 17.64
C ASP A 266 -21.77 -21.42 17.62
N LEU A 267 -22.25 -20.20 17.39
CA LEU A 267 -23.67 -19.85 17.40
C LEU A 267 -24.44 -20.42 16.20
N TYR A 268 -23.73 -20.69 15.11
CA TYR A 268 -24.32 -21.17 13.85
C TYR A 268 -23.99 -22.66 13.63
N ALA A 269 -24.78 -23.55 14.20
CA ALA A 269 -24.54 -25.00 14.15
C ALA A 269 -24.43 -25.60 12.73
N GLN A 270 -25.02 -24.95 11.72
CA GLN A 270 -24.95 -25.36 10.32
C GLN A 270 -23.71 -24.81 9.58
N ALA A 271 -22.98 -23.87 10.19
CA ALA A 271 -21.81 -23.27 9.58
C ALA A 271 -20.58 -24.20 9.69
N GLN A 272 -19.88 -24.38 8.58
CA GLN A 272 -18.71 -25.25 8.50
C GLN A 272 -17.42 -24.43 8.73
N PRO A 273 -16.49 -24.89 9.58
CA PRO A 273 -15.20 -24.25 9.73
C PRO A 273 -14.45 -24.21 8.40
N VAL A 274 -13.86 -23.06 8.08
CA VAL A 274 -13.03 -22.86 6.89
C VAL A 274 -11.73 -22.15 7.24
N ALA A 275 -10.69 -22.35 6.43
CA ALA A 275 -9.44 -21.62 6.60
C ALA A 275 -9.68 -20.11 6.47
N ALA A 276 -9.17 -19.36 7.44
CA ALA A 276 -9.21 -17.91 7.40
C ALA A 276 -8.26 -17.36 6.34
N THR A 277 -8.68 -16.30 5.65
CA THR A 277 -7.87 -15.56 4.70
C THR A 277 -7.40 -14.22 5.29
N LEU A 278 -6.41 -13.59 4.67
CA LEU A 278 -5.99 -12.24 5.07
C LEU A 278 -7.11 -11.21 4.86
N GLU A 279 -7.98 -11.44 3.87
CA GLU A 279 -9.16 -10.61 3.63
C GLU A 279 -10.18 -10.72 4.78
N ASP A 280 -10.43 -11.94 5.29
CA ASP A 280 -11.28 -12.14 6.47
C ASP A 280 -10.72 -11.37 7.68
N ALA A 281 -9.40 -11.48 7.90
CA ALA A 281 -8.73 -10.78 9.00
C ALA A 281 -8.82 -9.25 8.84
N TYR A 282 -8.67 -8.74 7.62
CA TYR A 282 -8.82 -7.32 7.33
C TYR A 282 -10.24 -6.82 7.56
N VAL A 283 -11.26 -7.52 7.02
CA VAL A 283 -12.67 -7.16 7.22
C VAL A 283 -13.04 -7.19 8.70
N TYR A 284 -12.55 -8.18 9.43
CA TYR A 284 -12.71 -8.23 10.89
C TYR A 284 -12.10 -7.01 11.58
N CYS A 285 -10.87 -6.63 11.21
CA CYS A 285 -10.21 -5.42 11.70
C CYS A 285 -10.98 -4.14 11.39
N MET A 286 -11.71 -4.10 10.29
CA MET A 286 -12.51 -2.94 9.88
C MET A 286 -13.86 -2.86 10.58
N GLY A 287 -14.15 -3.78 11.52
CA GLY A 287 -15.37 -3.80 12.34
C GLY A 287 -16.49 -4.61 11.77
N GLY A 288 -16.19 -5.58 10.90
CA GLY A 288 -17.09 -6.68 10.53
C GLY A 288 -18.40 -6.31 9.86
N LYS A 289 -18.59 -5.08 9.42
CA LYS A 289 -19.71 -4.75 8.52
C LYS A 289 -19.16 -4.76 7.11
N ALA A 290 -19.45 -5.84 6.37
CA ALA A 290 -19.30 -5.84 4.94
C ALA A 290 -20.07 -4.65 4.38
N HIS A 291 -19.37 -3.70 3.79
CA HIS A 291 -20.04 -2.71 2.96
C HIS A 291 -20.46 -3.44 1.68
N ALA A 292 -21.77 -3.57 1.48
CA ALA A 292 -22.36 -3.96 0.22
C ALA A 292 -21.97 -2.95 -0.88
#